data_69b83ec78c63cabdc11df67cb852dbb3
#
_entry.id   69b83ec78c63cabdc11df67cb852dbb3
#
_cell.length_a   1.000
_cell.length_b   1.000
_cell.length_c   1.000
_cell.angle_alpha   90.00
_cell.angle_beta   90.00
_cell.angle_gamma   90.00
#
_symmetry.space_group_name_H-M   'P 1'
#
loop_
_entity.id
_entity.type
_entity.pdbx_description
1 polymer ?
#
loop_
_entity_poly.entity_id
_entity_poly.type
_entity_poly.pdbx_seq_one_letter_code
_entity_poly.pdbx_strand_id
1 'polypeptide(L)'
;MIKNIALSAFLLISSIFFAQNTAMSTTEAKAFVANVSSETKEIKTLQADFIQTKKMDFLDKSIITSGKMSLKSPNTLSWKYTKPYQYSIIFKENKIFINDQGKKSSVDAKSKTFEKINKLIVGSSNGKMFSDPEFSVKYLKNTNFNIAKFTPKSAQLLKYIKQIELHFPKNQTTVSQVNMTEASGDTTNIVFKNTKINAPIPASEFSL
;
A
#
# COMPACT_ATOMS: atom_id res chain seq x y z
N MET A 1 -62.04 9.90 -35.89
CA MET A 1 -61.02 10.77 -35.25
C MET A 1 -60.22 9.92 -34.30
N ILE A 2 -59.07 9.44 -34.71
CA ILE A 2 -58.18 8.61 -33.89
C ILE A 2 -57.01 9.50 -33.50
N LYS A 3 -56.86 9.82 -32.19
CA LYS A 3 -55.74 10.61 -31.65
C LYS A 3 -54.55 9.71 -31.46
N ASN A 4 -53.49 9.94 -32.21
CA ASN A 4 -52.19 9.30 -31.98
C ASN A 4 -51.53 9.97 -30.78
N ILE A 5 -51.33 9.23 -29.70
CA ILE A 5 -50.50 9.61 -28.57
C ILE A 5 -49.11 9.05 -28.84
N ALA A 6 -48.17 9.90 -29.22
CA ALA A 6 -46.77 9.57 -29.33
C ALA A 6 -46.17 9.54 -27.89
N LEU A 7 -45.86 8.34 -27.40
CA LEU A 7 -45.18 8.12 -26.11
C LEU A 7 -43.67 8.25 -26.33
N SER A 8 -43.11 9.45 -26.04
CA SER A 8 -41.67 9.67 -26.08
C SER A 8 -41.00 8.97 -24.89
N ALA A 9 -40.40 7.80 -25.12
CA ALA A 9 -39.56 7.11 -24.14
C ALA A 9 -38.23 7.90 -24.00
N PHE A 10 -38.09 8.60 -22.89
CA PHE A 10 -36.83 9.25 -22.48
C PHE A 10 -35.89 8.21 -21.92
N LEU A 11 -34.97 7.68 -22.74
CA LEU A 11 -33.90 6.77 -22.28
C LEU A 11 -32.92 7.58 -21.43
N LEU A 12 -33.02 7.43 -20.10
CA LEU A 12 -32.00 7.87 -19.14
C LEU A 12 -30.77 6.93 -19.26
N ILE A 13 -29.83 7.32 -20.11
CA ILE A 13 -28.49 6.68 -20.14
C ILE A 13 -27.74 7.16 -18.90
N SER A 14 -27.81 6.38 -17.83
CA SER A 14 -26.95 6.54 -16.65
C SER A 14 -25.52 6.17 -17.06
N SER A 15 -24.71 7.18 -17.40
CA SER A 15 -23.29 7.03 -17.62
C SER A 15 -22.63 6.56 -16.32
N ILE A 16 -22.26 5.28 -16.25
CA ILE A 16 -21.42 4.76 -15.16
C ILE A 16 -20.03 5.36 -15.37
N PHE A 17 -19.76 6.49 -14.70
CA PHE A 17 -18.42 7.05 -14.61
C PHE A 17 -17.57 6.11 -13.75
N PHE A 18 -16.87 5.18 -14.37
CA PHE A 18 -15.72 4.57 -13.72
C PHE A 18 -14.73 5.68 -13.37
N ALA A 19 -14.35 5.77 -12.12
CA ALA A 19 -13.36 6.74 -11.65
C ALA A 19 -12.01 6.43 -12.32
N GLN A 20 -11.80 7.00 -13.51
CA GLN A 20 -10.58 6.79 -14.30
C GLN A 20 -9.42 7.54 -13.63
N ASN A 21 -8.28 6.85 -13.45
CA ASN A 21 -7.07 7.49 -12.98
C ASN A 21 -6.52 8.42 -14.07
N THR A 22 -6.32 9.68 -13.73
CA THR A 22 -5.71 10.71 -14.59
C THR A 22 -4.32 11.07 -14.07
N ALA A 23 -3.41 11.43 -14.97
CA ALA A 23 -2.09 11.90 -14.58
C ALA A 23 -2.19 13.24 -13.84
N MET A 24 -1.42 13.42 -12.78
CA MET A 24 -1.23 14.74 -12.17
C MET A 24 -0.34 15.60 -13.07
N SER A 25 -0.63 16.92 -13.12
CA SER A 25 0.31 17.90 -13.66
C SER A 25 1.58 17.95 -12.81
N THR A 26 2.66 18.51 -13.35
CA THR A 26 3.93 18.65 -12.61
C THR A 26 3.75 19.45 -11.32
N THR A 27 2.92 20.49 -11.34
CA THR A 27 2.64 21.33 -10.16
C THR A 27 1.87 20.54 -9.10
N GLU A 28 0.84 19.80 -9.49
CA GLU A 28 0.07 18.95 -8.57
C GLU A 28 0.93 17.86 -7.95
N ALA A 29 1.77 17.19 -8.76
CA ALA A 29 2.66 16.15 -8.28
C ALA A 29 3.68 16.71 -7.25
N LYS A 30 4.28 17.87 -7.52
CA LYS A 30 5.19 18.54 -6.58
C LYS A 30 4.49 18.91 -5.27
N ALA A 31 3.29 19.51 -5.35
CA ALA A 31 2.50 19.86 -4.18
C ALA A 31 2.12 18.62 -3.34
N PHE A 32 1.67 17.55 -3.99
CA PHE A 32 1.34 16.29 -3.35
C PHE A 32 2.55 15.69 -2.61
N VAL A 33 3.70 15.57 -3.28
CA VAL A 33 4.94 15.04 -2.68
C VAL A 33 5.40 15.91 -1.51
N ALA A 34 5.38 17.24 -1.66
CA ALA A 34 5.76 18.16 -0.60
C ALA A 34 4.88 18.01 0.64
N ASN A 35 3.55 17.95 0.44
CA ASN A 35 2.58 17.78 1.53
C ASN A 35 2.78 16.45 2.26
N VAL A 36 2.82 15.31 1.53
CA VAL A 36 3.06 14.01 2.15
C VAL A 36 4.41 13.98 2.87
N SER A 37 5.47 14.51 2.27
CA SER A 37 6.81 14.51 2.88
C SER A 37 6.89 15.38 4.14
N SER A 38 6.16 16.48 4.19
CA SER A 38 6.09 17.36 5.37
C SER A 38 5.38 16.67 6.54
N GLU A 39 4.17 16.20 6.29
CA GLU A 39 3.33 15.59 7.33
C GLU A 39 3.91 14.28 7.86
N THR A 40 4.49 13.46 6.97
CA THR A 40 5.01 12.16 7.38
C THR A 40 6.32 12.23 8.17
N LYS A 41 7.06 13.33 8.13
CA LYS A 41 8.25 13.55 8.99
C LYS A 41 7.92 13.57 10.48
N GLU A 42 6.73 14.01 10.82
CA GLU A 42 6.25 14.11 12.21
C GLU A 42 5.71 12.77 12.75
N ILE A 43 5.65 11.73 11.91
CA ILE A 43 5.16 10.40 12.32
C ILE A 43 6.25 9.67 13.09
N LYS A 44 6.07 9.57 14.42
CA LYS A 44 6.93 8.76 15.31
C LYS A 44 6.45 7.32 15.40
N THR A 45 5.13 7.12 15.41
CA THR A 45 4.50 5.80 15.45
C THR A 45 3.27 5.78 14.54
N LEU A 46 3.01 4.62 13.95
CA LEU A 46 1.80 4.38 13.16
C LEU A 46 1.32 2.96 13.41
N GLN A 47 0.04 2.80 13.69
CA GLN A 47 -0.61 1.51 13.84
C GLN A 47 -1.80 1.43 12.90
N ALA A 48 -2.04 0.27 12.31
CA ALA A 48 -3.23 0.02 11.50
C ALA A 48 -3.60 -1.46 11.54
N ASP A 49 -4.89 -1.74 11.39
CA ASP A 49 -5.34 -3.05 10.96
C ASP A 49 -5.20 -3.15 9.45
N PHE A 50 -4.91 -4.35 8.92
CA PHE A 50 -4.86 -4.55 7.48
C PHE A 50 -5.70 -5.76 7.05
N ILE A 51 -6.21 -5.67 5.82
CA ILE A 51 -6.76 -6.79 5.06
C ILE A 51 -5.94 -6.89 3.78
N GLN A 52 -5.36 -8.05 3.54
CA GLN A 52 -4.58 -8.35 2.36
C GLN A 52 -5.32 -9.38 1.52
N THR A 53 -5.49 -9.09 0.24
CA THR A 53 -6.06 -10.00 -0.75
C THR A 53 -4.98 -10.28 -1.80
N LYS A 54 -4.55 -11.52 -1.90
CA LYS A 54 -3.62 -11.98 -2.95
C LYS A 54 -4.40 -12.78 -3.99
N LYS A 55 -4.31 -12.35 -5.24
CA LYS A 55 -4.85 -13.05 -6.40
C LYS A 55 -3.68 -13.64 -7.18
N MET A 56 -3.73 -14.93 -7.43
CA MET A 56 -2.71 -15.69 -8.17
C MET A 56 -3.35 -16.24 -9.43
N ASP A 57 -2.66 -16.13 -10.58
CA ASP A 57 -3.21 -16.51 -11.88
C ASP A 57 -3.64 -18.00 -11.97
N PHE A 58 -3.00 -18.86 -11.18
CA PHE A 58 -3.29 -20.29 -11.16
C PHE A 58 -4.33 -20.70 -10.11
N LEU A 59 -4.90 -19.76 -9.34
CA LEU A 59 -5.91 -20.01 -8.32
C LEU A 59 -7.22 -19.32 -8.68
N ASP A 60 -8.32 -20.08 -8.67
CA ASP A 60 -9.66 -19.52 -8.89
C ASP A 60 -10.11 -18.58 -7.77
N LYS A 61 -9.62 -18.81 -6.54
CA LYS A 61 -9.99 -18.01 -5.36
C LYS A 61 -8.82 -17.20 -4.86
N SER A 62 -9.10 -15.96 -4.50
CA SER A 62 -8.12 -15.10 -3.83
C SER A 62 -7.82 -15.59 -2.41
N ILE A 63 -6.57 -15.44 -1.98
CA ILE A 63 -6.16 -15.69 -0.60
C ILE A 63 -6.37 -14.39 0.18
N ILE A 64 -7.20 -14.45 1.23
CA ILE A 64 -7.48 -13.31 2.09
C ILE A 64 -6.83 -13.55 3.45
N THR A 65 -6.02 -12.61 3.87
CA THR A 65 -5.39 -12.59 5.19
C THR A 65 -5.64 -11.25 5.86
N SER A 66 -5.59 -11.21 7.18
CA SER A 66 -5.72 -9.96 7.91
C SER A 66 -4.85 -9.95 9.16
N GLY A 67 -4.57 -8.75 9.65
CA GLY A 67 -3.69 -8.60 10.80
C GLY A 67 -3.50 -7.17 11.23
N LYS A 68 -2.40 -6.92 11.92
CA LYS A 68 -2.02 -5.62 12.46
C LYS A 68 -0.63 -5.23 11.99
N MET A 69 -0.48 -3.96 11.67
CA MET A 69 0.80 -3.35 11.37
C MET A 69 1.10 -2.29 12.42
N SER A 70 2.32 -2.30 12.95
CA SER A 70 2.83 -1.31 13.89
C SER A 70 4.19 -0.83 13.42
N LEU A 71 4.35 0.48 13.26
CA LEU A 71 5.59 1.11 12.85
C LEU A 71 6.06 2.05 13.95
N LYS A 72 7.35 2.03 14.22
CA LYS A 72 8.06 2.99 15.07
C LYS A 72 9.24 3.54 14.30
N SER A 73 9.20 4.84 14.07
CA SER A 73 10.27 5.57 13.38
C SER A 73 11.60 5.44 14.16
N PRO A 74 12.76 5.37 13.48
CA PRO A 74 12.89 5.49 12.04
C PRO A 74 12.77 4.16 11.27
N ASN A 75 12.98 2.98 11.87
CA ASN A 75 13.21 1.74 11.12
C ASN A 75 12.68 0.48 11.81
N THR A 76 11.68 0.59 12.68
CA THR A 76 11.11 -0.59 13.34
C THR A 76 9.70 -0.83 12.83
N LEU A 77 9.44 -2.02 12.30
CA LEU A 77 8.14 -2.42 11.76
C LEU A 77 7.77 -3.79 12.32
N SER A 78 6.54 -3.92 12.81
CA SER A 78 5.89 -5.18 13.15
C SER A 78 4.74 -5.41 12.20
N TRP A 79 4.69 -6.57 11.55
CA TRP A 79 3.64 -6.99 10.65
C TRP A 79 3.13 -8.35 11.11
N LYS A 80 1.94 -8.38 11.73
CA LYS A 80 1.37 -9.56 12.37
C LYS A 80 0.09 -9.98 11.65
N TYR A 81 0.10 -11.14 10.98
CA TYR A 81 -1.10 -11.80 10.50
C TYR A 81 -1.80 -12.49 11.66
N THR A 82 -3.11 -12.33 11.74
CA THR A 82 -3.95 -12.93 12.79
C THR A 82 -4.99 -13.89 12.22
N LYS A 83 -5.30 -13.78 10.92
CA LYS A 83 -6.24 -14.67 10.21
C LYS A 83 -5.74 -14.94 8.80
N PRO A 84 -5.88 -16.18 8.27
CA PRO A 84 -6.44 -17.38 8.93
C PRO A 84 -5.44 -18.06 9.88
N TYR A 85 -4.16 -17.68 9.85
CA TYR A 85 -3.09 -18.24 10.68
C TYR A 85 -2.28 -17.13 11.35
N GLN A 86 -1.57 -17.49 12.40
CA GLN A 86 -0.69 -16.55 13.10
C GLN A 86 0.71 -16.60 12.50
N TYR A 87 1.11 -15.48 11.94
CA TYR A 87 2.45 -15.30 11.38
C TYR A 87 2.89 -13.86 11.63
N SER A 88 4.11 -13.66 12.09
CA SER A 88 4.60 -12.31 12.32
C SER A 88 6.01 -12.10 11.78
N ILE A 89 6.22 -10.91 11.26
CA ILE A 89 7.50 -10.42 10.76
C ILE A 89 7.80 -9.13 11.51
N ILE A 90 8.98 -9.05 12.13
CA ILE A 90 9.44 -7.83 12.80
C ILE A 90 10.77 -7.42 12.18
N PHE A 91 10.80 -6.18 11.69
CA PHE A 91 12.02 -5.50 11.23
C PHE A 91 12.53 -4.63 12.34
N LYS A 92 13.72 -4.90 12.80
CA LYS A 92 14.35 -4.16 13.87
C LYS A 92 15.87 -4.32 13.79
N GLU A 93 16.64 -3.24 13.97
CA GLU A 93 18.10 -3.28 14.06
C GLU A 93 18.77 -4.03 12.89
N ASN A 94 18.29 -3.78 11.66
CA ASN A 94 18.75 -4.44 10.43
C ASN A 94 18.60 -5.98 10.42
N LYS A 95 17.72 -6.50 11.27
CA LYS A 95 17.34 -7.92 11.31
C LYS A 95 15.85 -8.09 11.02
N ILE A 96 15.52 -9.26 10.53
CA ILE A 96 14.15 -9.72 10.34
C ILE A 96 13.93 -10.86 11.30
N PHE A 97 12.99 -10.68 12.23
CA PHE A 97 12.55 -11.73 13.15
C PHE A 97 11.23 -12.28 12.62
N ILE A 98 11.11 -13.58 12.57
CA ILE A 98 9.93 -14.29 12.05
C ILE A 98 9.41 -15.22 13.14
N ASN A 99 8.09 -15.21 13.33
CA ASN A 99 7.39 -16.22 14.11
C ASN A 99 6.30 -16.84 13.22
N ASP A 100 6.49 -18.09 12.87
CA ASP A 100 5.54 -18.88 12.11
C ASP A 100 4.89 -19.89 13.04
N GLN A 101 3.69 -19.56 13.53
CA GLN A 101 2.90 -20.41 14.41
C GLN A 101 3.69 -20.95 15.61
N GLY A 102 4.51 -20.10 16.23
CA GLY A 102 5.37 -20.45 17.38
C GLY A 102 6.81 -20.84 17.02
N LYS A 103 7.11 -21.16 15.77
CA LYS A 103 8.48 -21.40 15.29
C LYS A 103 9.18 -20.07 15.03
N LYS A 104 10.11 -19.73 15.90
CA LYS A 104 10.85 -18.46 15.84
C LYS A 104 12.16 -18.63 15.09
N SER A 105 12.47 -17.67 14.22
CA SER A 105 13.72 -17.57 13.48
C SER A 105 14.14 -16.12 13.29
N SER A 106 15.39 -15.89 12.93
CA SER A 106 15.86 -14.57 12.53
C SER A 106 16.82 -14.67 11.35
N VAL A 107 16.76 -13.67 10.47
CA VAL A 107 17.66 -13.55 9.33
C VAL A 107 18.17 -12.12 9.25
N ASP A 108 19.39 -11.95 8.73
CA ASP A 108 19.89 -10.60 8.42
C ASP A 108 19.04 -9.97 7.32
N ALA A 109 18.65 -8.71 7.49
CA ALA A 109 17.84 -7.97 6.50
C ALA A 109 18.59 -7.65 5.18
N LYS A 110 19.75 -8.29 4.95
CA LYS A 110 20.57 -8.12 3.74
C LYS A 110 19.95 -8.71 2.45
N SER A 111 18.81 -9.39 2.55
CA SER A 111 18.01 -9.76 1.38
C SER A 111 17.50 -8.48 0.70
N LYS A 112 18.15 -8.09 -0.40
CA LYS A 112 17.91 -6.83 -1.11
C LYS A 112 16.44 -6.58 -1.46
N THR A 113 15.68 -7.62 -1.75
CA THR A 113 14.26 -7.50 -2.12
C THR A 113 13.39 -7.14 -0.92
N PHE A 114 13.62 -7.79 0.22
CA PHE A 114 12.84 -7.55 1.44
C PHE A 114 13.15 -6.19 2.05
N GLU A 115 14.42 -5.80 2.04
CA GLU A 115 14.86 -4.46 2.47
C GLU A 115 14.17 -3.37 1.66
N LYS A 116 13.99 -3.57 0.37
CA LYS A 116 13.39 -2.58 -0.53
C LYS A 116 11.88 -2.44 -0.32
N ILE A 117 11.17 -3.54 -0.11
CA ILE A 117 9.74 -3.51 0.25
C ILE A 117 9.55 -2.82 1.60
N ASN A 118 10.38 -3.17 2.59
CA ASN A 118 10.37 -2.52 3.89
C ASN A 118 10.66 -1.01 3.78
N LYS A 119 11.64 -0.61 2.95
CA LYS A 119 11.92 0.80 2.68
C LYS A 119 10.71 1.55 2.09
N LEU A 120 9.93 0.92 1.22
CA LEU A 120 8.71 1.53 0.69
C LEU A 120 7.65 1.68 1.77
N ILE A 121 7.44 0.67 2.63
CA ILE A 121 6.47 0.73 3.73
C ILE A 121 6.91 1.78 4.76
N VAL A 122 8.15 1.71 5.23
CA VAL A 122 8.73 2.69 6.17
C VAL A 122 8.88 4.05 5.50
N GLY A 123 9.32 4.09 4.24
CA GLY A 123 9.44 5.30 3.45
C GLY A 123 8.13 6.02 3.21
N SER A 124 7.00 5.29 3.21
CA SER A 124 5.67 5.88 3.13
C SER A 124 5.33 6.70 4.38
N SER A 125 5.97 6.41 5.51
CA SER A 125 5.80 7.13 6.77
C SER A 125 6.80 8.28 6.97
N ASN A 126 7.77 8.49 6.09
CA ASN A 126 8.76 9.55 6.19
C ASN A 126 9.00 10.31 4.87
N GLY A 127 8.20 10.06 3.84
CA GLY A 127 8.26 10.72 2.54
C GLY A 127 9.49 10.41 1.68
N LYS A 128 10.47 9.67 2.19
CA LYS A 128 11.72 9.36 1.46
C LYS A 128 11.51 8.43 0.26
N MET A 129 10.40 7.72 0.21
CA MET A 129 10.07 6.79 -0.88
C MET A 129 9.99 7.47 -2.26
N PHE A 130 9.55 8.74 -2.31
CA PHE A 130 9.38 9.47 -3.57
C PHE A 130 10.70 9.80 -4.27
N SER A 131 11.80 9.81 -3.54
CA SER A 131 13.16 10.09 -4.05
C SER A 131 14.05 8.86 -4.14
N ASP A 132 13.50 7.65 -3.97
CA ASP A 132 14.29 6.42 -4.08
C ASP A 132 14.74 6.20 -5.53
N PRO A 133 16.08 6.18 -5.80
CA PRO A 133 16.65 6.11 -7.15
C PRO A 133 16.34 4.78 -7.86
N GLU A 134 15.93 3.75 -7.13
CA GLU A 134 15.62 2.44 -7.69
C GLU A 134 14.26 2.36 -8.38
N PHE A 135 13.41 3.38 -8.19
CA PHE A 135 12.09 3.45 -8.77
C PHE A 135 11.92 4.65 -9.71
N SER A 136 11.12 4.45 -10.74
CA SER A 136 10.45 5.52 -11.47
C SER A 136 9.08 5.73 -10.85
N VAL A 137 8.71 6.98 -10.56
CA VAL A 137 7.42 7.29 -9.93
C VAL A 137 6.56 8.09 -10.88
N LYS A 138 5.31 7.63 -11.09
CA LYS A 138 4.25 8.39 -11.76
C LYS A 138 3.18 8.76 -10.74
N TYR A 139 2.65 9.97 -10.85
CA TYR A 139 1.61 10.47 -9.96
C TYR A 139 0.30 10.56 -10.71
N LEU A 140 -0.72 9.90 -10.15
CA LEU A 140 -2.06 9.82 -10.71
C LEU A 140 -3.06 10.30 -9.67
N LYS A 141 -4.26 10.66 -10.12
CA LYS A 141 -5.37 11.04 -9.25
C LYS A 141 -6.68 10.52 -9.82
N ASN A 142 -7.62 10.25 -8.93
CA ASN A 142 -9.02 10.04 -9.25
C ASN A 142 -9.89 10.78 -8.23
N THR A 143 -11.19 10.52 -8.21
CA THR A 143 -12.13 11.18 -7.28
C THR A 143 -11.75 10.97 -5.81
N ASN A 144 -11.27 9.78 -5.43
CA ASN A 144 -11.06 9.38 -4.03
C ASN A 144 -9.61 9.45 -3.59
N PHE A 145 -8.66 9.27 -4.51
CA PHE A 145 -7.25 9.07 -4.19
C PHE A 145 -6.31 9.97 -4.98
N ASN A 146 -5.21 10.32 -4.33
CA ASN A 146 -3.94 10.60 -4.95
C ASN A 146 -3.13 9.30 -4.97
N ILE A 147 -2.45 8.99 -6.07
CA ILE A 147 -1.80 7.68 -6.26
C ILE A 147 -0.35 7.91 -6.69
N ALA A 148 0.57 7.30 -5.96
CA ALA A 148 1.96 7.21 -6.37
C ALA A 148 2.24 5.80 -6.91
N LYS A 149 2.59 5.72 -8.18
CA LYS A 149 2.85 4.48 -8.91
C LYS A 149 4.34 4.31 -9.13
N PHE A 150 4.91 3.32 -8.46
CA PHE A 150 6.33 2.99 -8.49
C PHE A 150 6.60 1.86 -9.46
N THR A 151 7.53 2.05 -10.38
CA THR A 151 8.03 1.02 -11.29
C THR A 151 9.51 0.80 -11.02
N PRO A 152 9.97 -0.41 -10.68
CA PRO A 152 11.37 -0.70 -10.48
C PRO A 152 12.19 -0.40 -11.74
N LYS A 153 13.41 0.16 -11.56
CA LYS A 153 14.36 0.42 -12.67
C LYS A 153 15.35 -0.73 -12.86
N SER A 154 15.67 -1.45 -11.77
CA SER A 154 16.68 -2.51 -11.86
C SER A 154 16.08 -3.82 -12.34
N ALA A 155 16.77 -4.52 -13.25
CA ALA A 155 16.38 -5.84 -13.74
C ALA A 155 16.24 -6.86 -12.59
N GLN A 156 17.01 -6.69 -11.51
CA GLN A 156 16.93 -7.56 -10.34
C GLN A 156 15.60 -7.43 -9.61
N LEU A 157 15.07 -6.20 -9.43
CA LEU A 157 13.75 -6.00 -8.80
C LEU A 157 12.61 -6.39 -9.72
N LEU A 158 12.74 -6.13 -11.03
CA LEU A 158 11.73 -6.50 -12.03
C LEU A 158 11.50 -8.01 -12.11
N LYS A 159 12.44 -8.84 -11.64
CA LYS A 159 12.23 -10.30 -11.49
C LYS A 159 11.15 -10.66 -10.46
N TYR A 160 10.86 -9.76 -9.53
CA TYR A 160 9.91 -10.01 -8.42
C TYR A 160 8.70 -9.10 -8.49
N ILE A 161 8.89 -7.83 -8.85
CA ILE A 161 7.86 -6.80 -8.79
C ILE A 161 7.83 -6.04 -10.10
N LYS A 162 6.66 -5.97 -10.73
CA LYS A 162 6.41 -5.11 -11.90
C LYS A 162 6.06 -3.68 -11.48
N GLN A 163 5.24 -3.55 -10.42
CA GLN A 163 4.65 -2.28 -10.04
C GLN A 163 4.15 -2.28 -8.60
N ILE A 164 4.24 -1.13 -7.93
CA ILE A 164 3.59 -0.87 -6.65
C ILE A 164 2.83 0.44 -6.76
N GLU A 165 1.57 0.47 -6.32
CA GLU A 165 0.78 1.69 -6.20
C GLU A 165 0.46 1.95 -4.74
N LEU A 166 0.72 3.17 -4.29
CA LEU A 166 0.35 3.66 -2.97
C LEU A 166 -0.80 4.65 -3.14
N HIS A 167 -1.92 4.35 -2.50
CA HIS A 167 -3.15 5.14 -2.58
C HIS A 167 -3.31 5.96 -1.30
N PHE A 168 -3.40 7.27 -1.47
CA PHE A 168 -3.61 8.26 -0.41
C PHE A 168 -5.00 8.85 -0.59
N PRO A 169 -5.92 8.74 0.38
CA PRO A 169 -7.19 9.43 0.32
C PRO A 169 -6.98 10.93 0.11
N LYS A 170 -7.90 11.60 -0.59
CA LYS A 170 -7.74 13.01 -1.00
C LYS A 170 -7.35 13.97 0.13
N ASN A 171 -7.84 13.71 1.33
CA ASN A 171 -7.62 14.58 2.49
C ASN A 171 -6.67 13.96 3.51
N GLN A 172 -5.82 13.01 3.10
CA GLN A 172 -4.88 12.33 3.99
C GLN A 172 -3.50 12.23 3.35
N THR A 173 -2.49 12.24 4.20
CA THR A 173 -1.08 12.09 3.82
C THR A 173 -0.52 10.70 4.15
N THR A 174 -1.34 9.83 4.73
CA THR A 174 -1.00 8.43 4.99
C THR A 174 -1.61 7.51 3.95
N VAL A 175 -0.88 6.44 3.63
CA VAL A 175 -1.34 5.40 2.71
C VAL A 175 -2.49 4.63 3.34
N SER A 176 -3.60 4.50 2.61
CA SER A 176 -4.73 3.66 3.02
C SER A 176 -4.84 2.36 2.22
N GLN A 177 -4.17 2.28 1.06
CA GLN A 177 -4.19 1.09 0.23
C GLN A 177 -2.88 0.94 -0.54
N VAL A 178 -2.41 -0.29 -0.66
CA VAL A 178 -1.26 -0.68 -1.49
C VAL A 178 -1.71 -1.72 -2.50
N ASN A 179 -1.41 -1.49 -3.77
CA ASN A 179 -1.57 -2.47 -4.84
C ASN A 179 -0.19 -2.85 -5.36
N MET A 180 0.12 -4.12 -5.37
CA MET A 180 1.37 -4.65 -5.92
C MET A 180 1.07 -5.64 -7.04
N THR A 181 1.80 -5.52 -8.14
CA THR A 181 1.81 -6.51 -9.22
C THR A 181 3.17 -7.17 -9.26
N GLU A 182 3.19 -8.48 -9.11
CA GLU A 182 4.40 -9.30 -9.15
C GLU A 182 4.83 -9.59 -10.61
N ALA A 183 6.05 -10.07 -10.80
CA ALA A 183 6.55 -10.43 -12.13
C ALA A 183 5.76 -11.57 -12.77
N SER A 184 5.24 -12.50 -11.95
CA SER A 184 4.35 -13.58 -12.36
C SER A 184 3.02 -13.12 -12.96
N GLY A 185 2.57 -11.90 -12.63
CA GLY A 185 1.22 -11.41 -12.92
C GLY A 185 0.31 -11.40 -11.69
N ASP A 186 0.70 -12.10 -10.63
CA ASP A 186 -0.03 -12.12 -9.37
C ASP A 186 -0.20 -10.71 -8.82
N THR A 187 -1.32 -10.47 -8.15
CA THR A 187 -1.61 -9.17 -7.54
C THR A 187 -1.85 -9.30 -6.05
N THR A 188 -1.34 -8.34 -5.31
CA THR A 188 -1.59 -8.20 -3.88
C THR A 188 -2.20 -6.84 -3.61
N ASN A 189 -3.38 -6.82 -3.02
CA ASN A 189 -4.03 -5.62 -2.53
C ASN A 189 -4.01 -5.63 -1.00
N ILE A 190 -3.57 -4.54 -0.38
CA ILE A 190 -3.58 -4.35 1.07
C ILE A 190 -4.38 -3.09 1.37
N VAL A 191 -5.39 -3.21 2.22
CA VAL A 191 -6.19 -2.08 2.70
C VAL A 191 -5.94 -1.89 4.18
N PHE A 192 -5.54 -0.68 4.58
CA PHE A 192 -5.34 -0.28 5.96
C PHE A 192 -6.61 0.35 6.53
N LYS A 193 -6.92 0.00 7.77
CA LYS A 193 -8.08 0.50 8.52
C LYS A 193 -7.65 0.88 9.93
N ASN A 194 -8.46 1.69 10.60
CA ASN A 194 -8.25 2.06 12.01
C ASN A 194 -6.86 2.63 12.28
N THR A 195 -6.33 3.41 11.33
CA THR A 195 -4.99 3.99 11.43
C THR A 195 -4.90 4.97 12.60
N LYS A 196 -3.88 4.77 13.45
CA LYS A 196 -3.55 5.63 14.58
C LYS A 196 -2.14 6.15 14.40
N ILE A 197 -1.99 7.48 14.42
CA ILE A 197 -0.71 8.16 14.27
C ILE A 197 -0.28 8.70 15.64
N ASN A 198 1.02 8.55 15.95
CA ASN A 198 1.65 9.04 17.18
C ASN A 198 1.01 8.52 18.47
N ALA A 199 0.23 7.43 18.41
CA ALA A 199 -0.26 6.75 19.58
C ALA A 199 0.85 5.89 20.23
N PRO A 200 0.86 5.74 21.56
CA PRO A 200 1.82 4.86 22.25
C PRO A 200 1.72 3.43 21.74
N ILE A 201 2.86 2.79 21.52
CA ILE A 201 2.96 1.37 21.14
C ILE A 201 3.79 0.64 22.20
N PRO A 202 3.24 -0.41 22.83
CA PRO A 202 4.00 -1.22 23.77
C PRO A 202 5.25 -1.84 23.12
N ALA A 203 6.36 -1.93 23.85
CA ALA A 203 7.60 -2.51 23.34
C ALA A 203 7.43 -3.97 22.90
N SER A 204 6.51 -4.71 23.53
CA SER A 204 6.15 -6.09 23.19
C SER A 204 5.59 -6.25 21.76
N GLU A 205 5.09 -5.17 21.15
CA GLU A 205 4.68 -5.20 19.73
C GLU A 205 5.85 -5.46 18.77
N PHE A 206 7.07 -5.16 19.19
CA PHE A 206 8.31 -5.30 18.42
C PHE A 206 9.22 -6.42 18.94
N SER A 207 8.64 -7.43 19.57
CA SER A 207 9.31 -8.66 20.02
C SER A 207 8.48 -9.90 19.61
N LEU A 208 9.18 -11.05 19.44
CA LEU A 208 8.54 -12.34 19.13
C LEU A 208 8.18 -13.09 20.40
#